data_94f92d9e09a2f91ac241524856627490
#
_entry.id   94f92d9e09a2f91ac241524856627490
#
_cell.length_a   1.000
_cell.length_b   1.000
_cell.length_c   1.000
_cell.angle_alpha   90.00
_cell.angle_beta   90.00
_cell.angle_gamma   90.00
#
_symmetry.space_group_name_H-M   'P 1'
#
loop_
_entity.id
_entity.type
_entity.pdbx_description
1 polymer ?
#
loop_
_entity_poly.entity_id
_entity_poly.type
_entity_poly.pdbx_seq_one_letter_code
_entity_poly.pdbx_strand_id
1 'polypeptide(L)'
;MIKLKKSIALSESGFIFDPTTGDSYSVNQTGSKIIEYLKEGLSEDQIIDKLNDTFDSDKELMQKDLDDFLQHLKQLKMIENV
;
A
#
# COMPACT_ATOMS: atom_id res chain seq x y z
N MET A 1 -2.06 1.97 -14.21
CA MET A 1 -2.70 1.74 -12.93
C MET A 1 -1.87 0.75 -12.11
N ILE A 2 -1.63 1.06 -10.87
CA ILE A 2 -0.87 0.19 -9.99
C ILE A 2 -1.80 -0.81 -9.32
N LYS A 3 -1.39 -2.07 -9.30
CA LYS A 3 -2.20 -3.15 -8.77
C LYS A 3 -1.35 -4.03 -7.86
N LEU A 4 -1.88 -4.31 -6.67
CA LEU A 4 -1.25 -5.25 -5.74
C LEU A 4 -1.44 -6.66 -6.26
N LYS A 5 -0.41 -7.50 -6.14
CA LYS A 5 -0.52 -8.91 -6.51
C LYS A 5 -1.55 -9.59 -5.62
N LYS A 6 -2.40 -10.42 -6.22
CA LYS A 6 -3.51 -11.08 -5.51
C LYS A 6 -3.06 -11.99 -4.38
N SER A 7 -1.86 -12.52 -4.49
CA SER A 7 -1.33 -13.44 -3.48
C SER A 7 -0.89 -12.76 -2.20
N ILE A 8 -0.70 -11.44 -2.22
CA ILE A 8 -0.24 -10.70 -1.04
C ILE A 8 -1.34 -10.67 0.02
N ALA A 9 -1.00 -11.10 1.22
CA ALA A 9 -1.91 -11.09 2.36
C ALA A 9 -1.53 -9.98 3.33
N LEU A 10 -2.53 -9.37 3.96
CA LEU A 10 -2.34 -8.36 5.00
C LEU A 10 -2.95 -8.88 6.29
N SER A 11 -2.16 -8.91 7.37
CA SER A 11 -2.66 -9.28 8.68
C SER A 11 -3.18 -8.06 9.45
N GLU A 12 -4.06 -8.29 10.41
CA GLU A 12 -4.59 -7.23 11.27
C GLU A 12 -3.50 -6.59 12.14
N SER A 13 -2.43 -7.32 12.39
CA SER A 13 -1.33 -6.81 13.22
C SER A 13 -0.29 -6.00 12.44
N GLY A 14 -0.53 -5.73 11.16
CA GLY A 14 0.34 -4.86 10.38
C GLY A 14 1.49 -5.56 9.69
N PHE A 15 1.30 -6.81 9.29
CA PHE A 15 2.26 -7.54 8.48
C PHE A 15 1.69 -7.83 7.11
N ILE A 16 2.53 -7.70 6.10
CA ILE A 16 2.20 -8.18 4.75
C ILE A 16 3.02 -9.45 4.49
N PHE A 17 2.41 -10.40 3.82
CA PHE A 17 3.01 -11.70 3.56
C PHE A 17 2.89 -12.05 2.08
N ASP A 18 4.01 -12.48 1.49
CA ASP A 18 4.04 -12.98 0.11
C ASP A 18 4.25 -14.48 0.15
N PRO A 19 3.20 -15.28 -0.06
CA PRO A 19 3.33 -16.74 -0.01
C PRO A 19 4.17 -17.32 -1.16
N THR A 20 4.38 -16.57 -2.25
CA THR A 20 5.19 -17.07 -3.36
C THR A 20 6.67 -17.06 -3.04
N THR A 21 7.11 -16.16 -2.16
CA THR A 21 8.52 -16.07 -1.72
C THR A 21 8.70 -16.55 -0.29
N GLY A 22 7.62 -16.59 0.49
CA GLY A 22 7.68 -16.89 1.92
C GLY A 22 8.10 -15.71 2.78
N ASP A 23 8.26 -14.53 2.19
CA ASP A 23 8.70 -13.34 2.91
C ASP A 23 7.54 -12.64 3.59
N SER A 24 7.82 -12.04 4.77
CA SER A 24 6.87 -11.19 5.45
C SER A 24 7.55 -9.89 5.88
N TYR A 25 6.78 -8.81 5.91
CA TYR A 25 7.28 -7.47 6.22
C TYR A 25 6.29 -6.77 7.13
N SER A 26 6.80 -6.02 8.11
CA SER A 26 5.93 -5.20 8.92
C SER A 26 5.67 -3.87 8.21
N VAL A 27 4.47 -3.34 8.36
CA VAL A 27 4.10 -2.03 7.81
C VAL A 27 3.47 -1.20 8.93
N ASN A 28 3.64 0.11 8.85
CA ASN A 28 3.00 1.01 9.79
C ASN A 28 1.51 1.17 9.44
N GLN A 29 0.81 1.96 10.24
CA GLN A 29 -0.64 2.16 10.07
C GLN A 29 -0.99 2.74 8.70
N THR A 30 -0.21 3.71 8.23
CA THR A 30 -0.41 4.30 6.90
C THR A 30 -0.19 3.27 5.81
N GLY A 31 0.87 2.48 5.91
CA GLY A 31 1.16 1.40 4.95
C GLY A 31 0.07 0.35 4.91
N SER A 32 -0.46 -0.03 6.07
CA SER A 32 -1.58 -0.98 6.13
C SER A 32 -2.80 -0.46 5.38
N LYS A 33 -3.12 0.82 5.55
CA LYS A 33 -4.24 1.44 4.84
C LYS A 33 -4.02 1.48 3.35
N ILE A 34 -2.81 1.79 2.91
CA ILE A 34 -2.47 1.79 1.49
C ILE A 34 -2.68 0.39 0.89
N ILE A 35 -2.24 -0.64 1.59
CA ILE A 35 -2.42 -2.03 1.13
C ILE A 35 -3.91 -2.36 1.01
N GLU A 36 -4.71 -2.01 2.02
CA GLU A 36 -6.15 -2.24 1.99
C GLU A 36 -6.80 -1.58 0.78
N TYR A 37 -6.45 -0.32 0.51
CA TYR A 37 -7.04 0.43 -0.60
C TYR A 37 -6.59 -0.13 -1.96
N LEU A 38 -5.34 -0.57 -2.06
CA LEU A 38 -4.87 -1.24 -3.27
C LEU A 38 -5.64 -2.54 -3.52
N LYS A 39 -5.94 -3.28 -2.46
CA LYS A 39 -6.74 -4.51 -2.57
C LYS A 39 -8.17 -4.23 -3.03
N GLU A 40 -8.70 -3.06 -2.66
CA GLU A 40 -10.03 -2.62 -3.09
C GLU A 40 -10.03 -2.15 -4.55
N GLY A 41 -8.87 -2.01 -5.15
CA GLY A 41 -8.75 -1.58 -6.55
C GLY A 41 -8.80 -0.07 -6.74
N LEU A 42 -8.52 0.69 -5.69
CA LEU A 42 -8.53 2.16 -5.78
C LEU A 42 -7.31 2.68 -6.55
N SER A 43 -7.52 3.77 -7.28
CA SER A 43 -6.44 4.48 -7.95
C SER A 43 -5.59 5.25 -6.93
N GLU A 44 -4.41 5.71 -7.38
CA GLU A 44 -3.54 6.52 -6.51
C GLU A 44 -4.25 7.78 -6.00
N ASP A 45 -4.99 8.47 -6.87
CA ASP A 45 -5.73 9.67 -6.48
C ASP A 45 -6.79 9.36 -5.44
N GLN A 46 -7.51 8.25 -5.60
CA GLN A 46 -8.50 7.80 -4.63
C GLN A 46 -7.86 7.44 -3.29
N ILE A 47 -6.69 6.82 -3.33
CA ILE A 47 -5.95 6.46 -2.11
C ILE A 47 -5.53 7.72 -1.37
N ILE A 48 -5.02 8.72 -2.06
CA ILE A 48 -4.62 9.99 -1.45
C ILE A 48 -5.81 10.66 -0.77
N ASP A 49 -6.97 10.70 -1.44
CA ASP A 49 -8.17 11.29 -0.86
C ASP A 49 -8.60 10.57 0.43
N LYS A 50 -8.55 9.26 0.42
CA LYS A 50 -8.90 8.45 1.59
C LYS A 50 -7.91 8.60 2.73
N LEU A 51 -6.62 8.65 2.41
CA LEU A 51 -5.59 8.86 3.42
C LEU A 51 -5.71 10.24 4.07
N ASN A 52 -6.00 11.25 3.27
CA ASN A 52 -6.20 12.59 3.77
C ASN A 52 -7.37 12.67 4.74
N ASP A 53 -8.47 11.98 4.43
CA ASP A 53 -9.64 11.91 5.31
C ASP A 53 -9.34 11.16 6.60
N THR A 54 -8.55 10.09 6.51
CA THR A 54 -8.28 9.20 7.64
C THR A 54 -7.27 9.81 8.61
N PHE A 55 -6.22 10.43 8.09
CA PHE A 55 -5.08 10.87 8.91
C PHE A 55 -5.01 12.37 9.11
N ASP A 56 -5.90 13.15 8.49
CA ASP A 56 -5.96 14.62 8.63
C ASP A 56 -4.58 15.25 8.44
N SER A 57 -3.91 14.89 7.37
CA SER A 57 -2.54 15.28 7.10
C SER A 57 -2.45 16.10 5.82
N ASP A 58 -1.30 16.78 5.62
CA ASP A 58 -1.04 17.53 4.41
C ASP A 58 -1.05 16.61 3.18
N LYS A 59 -1.81 16.99 2.16
CA LYS A 59 -1.97 16.19 0.95
C LYS A 59 -0.64 15.96 0.23
N GLU A 60 0.24 16.96 0.21
CA GLU A 60 1.56 16.82 -0.41
C GLU A 60 2.42 15.79 0.33
N LEU A 61 2.34 15.79 1.66
CA LEU A 61 3.06 14.82 2.47
C LEU A 61 2.51 13.41 2.25
N MET A 62 1.19 13.28 2.16
CA MET A 62 0.57 11.98 1.86
C MET A 62 0.97 11.47 0.48
N GLN A 63 1.06 12.35 -0.50
CA GLN A 63 1.49 11.98 -1.85
C GLN A 63 2.92 11.45 -1.82
N LYS A 64 3.81 12.12 -1.10
CA LYS A 64 5.20 11.69 -0.96
C LYS A 64 5.29 10.34 -0.26
N ASP A 65 4.54 10.17 0.83
CA ASP A 65 4.53 8.92 1.58
C ASP A 65 4.01 7.77 0.72
N LEU A 66 2.96 8.02 -0.07
CA LEU A 66 2.43 7.03 -0.98
C LEU A 66 3.46 6.64 -2.04
N ASP A 67 4.09 7.64 -2.66
CA ASP A 67 5.10 7.41 -3.70
C ASP A 67 6.26 6.58 -3.15
N ASP A 68 6.76 6.92 -1.97
CA ASP A 68 7.86 6.20 -1.33
C ASP A 68 7.46 4.76 -1.02
N PHE A 69 6.24 4.56 -0.51
CA PHE A 69 5.75 3.24 -0.17
C PHE A 69 5.55 2.37 -1.41
N LEU A 70 4.96 2.93 -2.47
CA LEU A 70 4.77 2.22 -3.74
C LEU A 70 6.11 1.83 -4.35
N GLN A 71 7.11 2.71 -4.27
CA GLN A 71 8.45 2.41 -4.75
C GLN A 71 9.04 1.22 -3.98
N HIS A 72 8.85 1.20 -2.68
CA HIS A 72 9.30 0.10 -1.83
C HIS A 72 8.61 -1.22 -2.21
N LEU A 73 7.29 -1.19 -2.38
CA LEU A 73 6.53 -2.37 -2.82
C LEU A 73 6.99 -2.86 -4.19
N LYS A 74 7.33 -1.93 -5.07
CA LYS A 74 7.83 -2.28 -6.41
C LYS A 74 9.16 -3.02 -6.31
N GLN A 75 10.05 -2.56 -5.43
CA GLN A 75 11.33 -3.23 -5.20
C GLN A 75 11.14 -4.64 -4.64
N LEU A 76 10.11 -4.83 -3.83
CA LEU A 76 9.76 -6.14 -3.27
C LEU A 76 8.96 -7.01 -4.25
N LYS A 77 8.64 -6.48 -5.44
CA LYS A 77 7.87 -7.16 -6.48
C LYS A 77 6.46 -7.55 -6.02
N MET A 78 5.87 -6.73 -5.15
CA MET A 78 4.53 -6.96 -4.62
C MET A 78 3.43 -6.24 -5.40
N ILE A 79 3.79 -5.29 -6.26
CA ILE A 79 2.84 -4.57 -7.10
C ILE A 79 3.22 -4.70 -8.57
N GLU A 80 2.21 -4.50 -9.41
CA GLU A 80 2.35 -4.52 -10.85
C GLU A 80 1.80 -3.22 -11.43
N ASN A 81 2.42 -2.76 -12.51
CA ASN A 81 1.90 -1.62 -13.26
C ASN A 81 1.11 -2.18 -14.45
N VAL A 82 -0.20 -1.98 -14.39
CA VAL A 82 -1.13 -2.55 -15.36
C VAL A 82 -1.67 -1.49 -16.29
#